data_10dd469e28b292a08f6aeb5c171b8739
#
_entry.id   10dd469e28b292a08f6aeb5c171b8739
#
_cell.length_a   1.000
_cell.length_b   1.000
_cell.length_c   1.000
_cell.angle_alpha   90.00
_cell.angle_beta   90.00
_cell.angle_gamma   90.00
#
_symmetry.space_group_name_H-M   'P 1'
#
loop_
_entity.id
_entity.type
_entity.pdbx_description
1 polymer ?
#
loop_
_entity_poly.entity_id
_entity_poly.type
_entity_poly.pdbx_seq_one_letter_code
_entity_poly.pdbx_strand_id
1 'polypeptide(L)'
;ERYGFKNDSTFSRTFKKIYGKSPTEFRKSNLGNFSKIGKENSKNGKLNFLTEEYLCNIINLKNWIKMNAKIEITEMQKMNLAYVTQIGVNGIDNAFQQIIKWATPKGILAANDTNVCRVFHDSFKVTDADKVRMSIGILTNQELIVDNEIGLTTIEKGKNIIGRFIIEPKEFEKSWDSLFIWMNENGYKKADRYPFEIYHNNFNEHPEKKCIVDLCIPIE
;
A
#
# COMPACT_ATOMS: atom_id res chain seq x y z
N GLU A 1 13.97 -9.99 3.44
CA GLU A 1 13.85 -8.69 2.74
C GLU A 1 12.57 -8.00 3.18
N ARG A 2 12.54 -7.55 4.46
CA ARG A 2 11.31 -7.14 5.18
C ARG A 2 10.61 -5.86 4.67
N TYR A 3 11.23 -5.09 3.79
CA TYR A 3 10.72 -3.77 3.39
C TYR A 3 10.94 -3.45 1.89
N GLY A 4 11.00 -4.47 1.03
CA GLY A 4 11.20 -4.29 -0.41
C GLY A 4 12.64 -3.93 -0.84
N PHE A 5 13.59 -3.97 0.08
CA PHE A 5 15.00 -3.76 -0.24
C PHE A 5 15.69 -5.10 -0.54
N LYS A 6 16.41 -5.16 -1.68
CA LYS A 6 17.15 -6.37 -2.09
C LYS A 6 18.28 -6.77 -1.14
N ASN A 7 18.77 -5.86 -0.31
CA ASN A 7 19.82 -6.10 0.69
C ASN A 7 19.92 -4.93 1.70
N ASP A 8 20.57 -5.17 2.83
CA ASP A 8 20.77 -4.19 3.91
C ASP A 8 21.56 -2.94 3.46
N SER A 9 22.40 -3.06 2.45
CA SER A 9 23.19 -1.94 1.91
C SER A 9 22.29 -0.95 1.17
N THR A 10 21.33 -1.44 0.39
CA THR A 10 20.34 -0.60 -0.32
C THR A 10 19.43 0.08 0.66
N PHE A 11 18.95 -0.65 1.67
CA PHE A 11 18.16 -0.08 2.77
C PHE A 11 18.95 1.05 3.47
N SER A 12 20.18 0.78 3.88
CA SER A 12 21.01 1.73 4.63
C SER A 12 21.31 3.01 3.83
N ARG A 13 21.59 2.90 2.51
CA ARG A 13 21.79 4.07 1.64
C ARG A 13 20.53 4.90 1.48
N THR A 14 19.40 4.26 1.21
CA THR A 14 18.12 4.96 1.04
C THR A 14 17.68 5.60 2.34
N PHE A 15 17.81 4.90 3.46
CA PHE A 15 17.54 5.44 4.78
C PHE A 15 18.42 6.68 5.07
N LYS A 16 19.74 6.60 4.79
CA LYS A 16 20.66 7.74 4.97
C LYS A 16 20.30 8.93 4.06
N LYS A 17 19.86 8.65 2.82
CA LYS A 17 19.41 9.70 1.88
C LYS A 17 18.18 10.45 2.41
N ILE A 18 17.24 9.73 3.03
CA ILE A 18 15.98 10.29 3.54
C ILE A 18 16.18 10.95 4.91
N TYR A 19 16.90 10.32 5.82
CA TYR A 19 17.02 10.73 7.22
C TYR A 19 18.35 11.41 7.58
N GLY A 20 19.27 11.56 6.63
CA GLY A 20 20.59 12.18 6.84
C GLY A 20 21.57 11.34 7.68
N LYS A 21 21.11 10.24 8.28
CA LYS A 21 21.89 9.33 9.13
C LYS A 21 21.66 7.88 8.74
N SER A 22 22.62 7.01 9.00
CA SER A 22 22.43 5.56 8.82
C SER A 22 21.39 5.02 9.81
N PRO A 23 20.72 3.87 9.53
CA PRO A 23 19.77 3.25 10.46
C PRO A 23 20.37 2.97 11.84
N THR A 24 21.66 2.65 11.90
CA THR A 24 22.39 2.37 13.15
C THR A 24 22.65 3.65 13.94
N GLU A 25 23.06 4.72 13.29
CA GLU A 25 23.24 6.04 13.90
C GLU A 25 21.89 6.62 14.38
N PHE A 26 20.85 6.44 13.59
CA PHE A 26 19.49 6.85 13.93
C PHE A 26 18.98 6.12 15.18
N ARG A 27 19.16 4.79 15.27
CA ARG A 27 18.82 4.00 16.46
C ARG A 27 19.62 4.46 17.69
N LYS A 28 20.93 4.64 17.57
CA LYS A 28 21.79 5.09 18.68
C LYS A 28 21.42 6.49 19.17
N SER A 29 21.03 7.41 18.28
CA SER A 29 20.61 8.76 18.65
C SER A 29 19.23 8.81 19.32
N ASN A 30 18.39 7.77 19.14
CA ASN A 30 17.01 7.71 19.63
C ASN A 30 16.77 6.70 20.79
N LEU A 31 17.81 5.97 21.23
CA LEU A 31 17.68 4.93 22.28
C LEU A 31 17.32 5.46 23.69
N GLY A 32 17.01 6.73 23.84
CA GLY A 32 16.63 7.31 25.13
C GLY A 32 15.36 8.15 25.17
N ASN A 33 14.70 8.41 24.02
CA ASN A 33 13.77 9.55 23.94
C ASN A 33 12.35 9.27 23.47
N PHE A 34 11.93 8.02 23.25
CA PHE A 34 10.52 7.75 22.97
C PHE A 34 9.60 7.93 24.18
N SER A 35 10.14 7.97 25.39
CA SER A 35 9.39 8.18 26.64
C SER A 35 9.62 9.55 27.30
N LYS A 36 10.50 10.40 26.76
CA LYS A 36 10.81 11.74 27.29
C LYS A 36 10.91 12.80 26.19
N ILE A 37 9.86 12.97 25.42
CA ILE A 37 9.70 14.17 24.57
C ILE A 37 9.11 15.26 25.47
N GLY A 38 9.97 15.85 26.26
CA GLY A 38 9.68 16.98 27.09
C GLY A 38 10.94 17.44 27.81
N LYS A 39 11.57 18.48 27.30
CA LYS A 39 12.68 19.25 27.87
C LYS A 39 14.08 18.65 27.67
N GLU A 40 14.73 19.06 26.56
CA GLU A 40 16.12 19.53 26.62
C GLU A 40 16.41 20.47 25.44
N ASN A 41 16.87 21.67 25.75
CA ASN A 41 17.33 22.67 24.81
C ASN A 41 18.56 22.11 24.06
N SER A 42 18.37 21.67 22.82
CA SER A 42 19.46 21.28 21.94
C SER A 42 19.95 22.47 21.14
N LYS A 43 21.25 22.73 21.18
CA LYS A 43 21.94 23.79 20.43
C LYS A 43 21.99 23.58 18.90
N ASN A 44 21.20 22.67 18.34
CA ASN A 44 21.13 22.37 16.90
C ASN A 44 19.68 22.46 16.41
N GLY A 45 19.18 23.70 16.20
CA GLY A 45 17.81 23.98 15.77
C GLY A 45 17.33 23.26 14.49
N LYS A 46 18.23 22.81 13.61
CA LYS A 46 17.86 22.05 12.40
C LYS A 46 17.40 20.61 12.67
N LEU A 47 17.96 19.94 13.69
CA LEU A 47 17.58 18.56 14.01
C LEU A 47 16.23 18.48 14.72
N ASN A 48 15.93 19.47 15.55
CA ASN A 48 14.63 19.56 16.24
C ASN A 48 13.49 19.86 15.26
N PHE A 49 13.70 20.72 14.29
CA PHE A 49 12.70 21.05 13.29
C PHE A 49 12.28 19.82 12.45
N LEU A 50 13.24 19.06 11.93
CA LEU A 50 12.96 17.84 11.16
C LEU A 50 12.26 16.76 11.99
N THR A 51 12.56 16.67 13.28
CA THR A 51 11.91 15.72 14.19
C THR A 51 10.48 16.15 14.52
N GLU A 52 10.26 17.42 14.73
CA GLU A 52 8.93 17.99 14.99
C GLU A 52 8.03 17.87 13.76
N GLU A 53 8.53 18.20 12.57
CA GLU A 53 7.79 18.05 11.31
C GLU A 53 7.41 16.56 11.06
N TYR A 54 8.34 15.64 11.29
CA TYR A 54 8.08 14.21 11.19
C TYR A 54 7.01 13.73 12.18
N LEU A 55 7.08 14.16 13.44
CA LEU A 55 6.09 13.83 14.47
C LEU A 55 4.72 14.42 14.15
N CYS A 56 4.67 15.67 13.69
CA CYS A 56 3.43 16.31 13.24
C CYS A 56 2.81 15.53 12.08
N ASN A 57 3.62 15.08 11.12
CA ASN A 57 3.14 14.28 9.99
C ASN A 57 2.56 12.93 10.45
N ILE A 58 3.23 12.22 11.36
CA ILE A 58 2.70 10.97 11.93
C ILE A 58 1.37 11.21 12.66
N ILE A 59 1.28 12.27 13.46
CA ILE A 59 0.03 12.60 14.18
C ILE A 59 -1.10 12.90 13.17
N ASN A 60 -0.80 13.64 12.11
CA ASN A 60 -1.76 13.93 11.06
C ASN A 60 -2.25 12.65 10.35
N LEU A 61 -1.34 11.73 10.04
CA LEU A 61 -1.68 10.45 9.42
C LEU A 61 -2.49 9.55 10.34
N LYS A 62 -2.21 9.55 11.64
CA LYS A 62 -3.00 8.85 12.67
C LYS A 62 -4.41 9.40 12.81
N ASN A 63 -4.56 10.71 12.76
CA ASN A 63 -5.87 11.36 12.80
C ASN A 63 -6.64 11.10 11.49
N TRP A 64 -5.94 11.15 10.36
CA TRP A 64 -6.53 10.85 9.05
C TRP A 64 -7.18 9.46 9.04
N ILE A 65 -6.45 8.43 9.42
CA ILE A 65 -6.94 7.05 9.35
C ILE A 65 -8.16 6.83 10.24
N LYS A 66 -8.18 7.43 11.43
CA LYS A 66 -9.33 7.34 12.35
C LYS A 66 -10.61 7.92 11.78
N MET A 67 -10.50 8.95 10.93
CA MET A 67 -11.65 9.63 10.36
C MET A 67 -12.07 9.06 9.00
N ASN A 68 -11.14 8.44 8.28
CA ASN A 68 -11.35 8.10 6.87
C ASN A 68 -11.31 6.60 6.58
N ALA A 69 -10.96 5.76 7.56
CA ALA A 69 -10.86 4.32 7.35
C ALA A 69 -11.68 3.52 8.36
N LYS A 70 -12.34 2.48 7.86
CA LYS A 70 -12.77 1.34 8.68
C LYS A 70 -11.71 0.26 8.54
N ILE A 71 -11.06 -0.10 9.66
CA ILE A 71 -9.98 -1.09 9.66
C ILE A 71 -10.47 -2.37 10.30
N GLU A 72 -10.18 -3.49 9.64
CA GLU A 72 -10.43 -4.83 10.16
C GLU A 72 -9.26 -5.76 9.85
N ILE A 73 -9.16 -6.85 10.61
CA ILE A 73 -8.20 -7.93 10.37
C ILE A 73 -9.01 -9.15 9.97
N THR A 74 -8.76 -9.62 8.76
CA THR A 74 -9.52 -10.72 8.18
C THR A 74 -8.61 -11.77 7.60
N GLU A 75 -8.94 -13.04 7.79
CA GLU A 75 -8.30 -14.13 7.07
C GLU A 75 -8.97 -14.30 5.72
N MET A 76 -8.28 -13.85 4.67
CA MET A 76 -8.75 -14.01 3.29
C MET A 76 -8.44 -15.41 2.79
N GLN A 77 -9.36 -15.98 2.02
CA GLN A 77 -9.15 -17.25 1.33
C GLN A 77 -8.26 -17.06 0.11
N LYS A 78 -7.71 -18.14 -0.41
CA LYS A 78 -7.00 -18.13 -1.69
C LYS A 78 -7.97 -17.72 -2.80
N MET A 79 -7.54 -16.80 -3.66
CA MET A 79 -8.36 -16.28 -4.78
C MET A 79 -7.55 -16.28 -6.07
N ASN A 80 -8.22 -16.51 -7.19
CA ASN A 80 -7.63 -16.44 -8.53
C ASN A 80 -7.50 -14.98 -8.97
N LEU A 81 -6.41 -14.66 -9.65
CA LEU A 81 -6.11 -13.34 -10.17
C LEU A 81 -5.77 -13.44 -11.66
N ALA A 82 -6.70 -12.99 -12.52
CA ALA A 82 -6.40 -12.72 -13.93
C ALA A 82 -5.88 -11.28 -14.03
N TYR A 83 -4.73 -11.06 -14.69
CA TYR A 83 -4.07 -9.75 -14.63
C TYR A 83 -3.34 -9.36 -15.92
N VAL A 84 -3.13 -8.06 -16.07
CA VAL A 84 -2.15 -7.47 -16.96
C VAL A 84 -1.02 -6.86 -16.12
N THR A 85 0.21 -6.98 -16.62
CA THR A 85 1.38 -6.38 -15.97
C THR A 85 1.45 -4.90 -16.35
N GLN A 86 1.62 -4.03 -15.35
CA GLN A 86 1.85 -2.60 -15.51
C GLN A 86 3.19 -2.22 -14.88
N ILE A 87 4.00 -1.47 -15.60
CA ILE A 87 5.24 -0.87 -15.09
C ILE A 87 5.10 0.65 -15.12
N GLY A 88 5.36 1.26 -13.99
CA GLY A 88 5.20 2.69 -13.77
C GLY A 88 3.75 3.14 -13.63
N VAL A 89 3.59 4.37 -13.19
CA VAL A 89 2.26 4.97 -12.92
C VAL A 89 1.57 5.45 -14.21
N ASN A 90 2.34 5.70 -15.27
CA ASN A 90 1.79 6.09 -16.56
C ASN A 90 1.17 4.89 -17.25
N GLY A 91 -0.07 5.01 -17.70
CA GLY A 91 -0.79 3.94 -18.40
C GLY A 91 -1.60 3.00 -17.50
N ILE A 92 -1.70 3.29 -16.20
CA ILE A 92 -2.55 2.53 -15.26
C ILE A 92 -3.99 2.44 -15.76
N ASP A 93 -4.56 3.55 -16.27
CA ASP A 93 -5.92 3.57 -16.80
C ASP A 93 -6.09 2.64 -17.99
N ASN A 94 -5.09 2.57 -18.88
CA ASN A 94 -5.11 1.64 -20.01
C ASN A 94 -5.09 0.18 -19.54
N ALA A 95 -4.31 -0.14 -18.51
CA ALA A 95 -4.27 -1.48 -17.95
C ALA A 95 -5.62 -1.87 -17.30
N PHE A 96 -6.27 -0.95 -16.59
CA PHE A 96 -7.64 -1.16 -16.08
C PHE A 96 -8.63 -1.37 -17.23
N GLN A 97 -8.59 -0.56 -18.28
CA GLN A 97 -9.46 -0.71 -19.45
C GLN A 97 -9.23 -2.05 -20.14
N GLN A 98 -7.99 -2.48 -20.31
CA GLN A 98 -7.64 -3.75 -20.94
C GLN A 98 -8.26 -4.94 -20.18
N ILE A 99 -8.08 -5.02 -18.87
CA ILE A 99 -8.61 -6.13 -18.07
C ILE A 99 -10.13 -6.12 -18.01
N ILE A 100 -10.76 -4.95 -17.91
CA ILE A 100 -12.22 -4.82 -17.92
C ILE A 100 -12.79 -5.22 -19.28
N LYS A 101 -12.18 -4.76 -20.38
CA LYS A 101 -12.58 -5.12 -21.74
C LYS A 101 -12.49 -6.63 -21.97
N TRP A 102 -11.47 -7.28 -21.44
CA TRP A 102 -11.32 -8.74 -21.49
C TRP A 102 -12.39 -9.48 -20.69
N ALA A 103 -12.70 -9.00 -19.46
CA ALA A 103 -13.61 -9.68 -18.53
C ALA A 103 -15.10 -9.48 -18.87
N THR A 104 -15.47 -8.32 -19.42
CA THR A 104 -16.87 -7.94 -19.68
C THR A 104 -17.61 -8.94 -20.57
N PRO A 105 -17.12 -9.30 -21.80
CA PRO A 105 -17.83 -10.23 -22.67
C PRO A 105 -17.91 -11.66 -22.12
N LYS A 106 -17.06 -11.99 -21.15
CA LYS A 106 -17.02 -13.31 -20.47
C LYS A 106 -18.00 -13.39 -19.29
N GLY A 107 -18.67 -12.27 -18.92
CA GLY A 107 -19.59 -12.20 -17.81
C GLY A 107 -18.92 -12.30 -16.41
N ILE A 108 -17.59 -12.26 -16.33
CA ILE A 108 -16.82 -12.46 -15.10
C ILE A 108 -17.16 -11.38 -14.07
N LEU A 109 -17.35 -10.14 -14.50
CA LEU A 109 -17.63 -8.99 -13.64
C LEU A 109 -19.04 -9.01 -13.02
N ALA A 110 -19.94 -9.87 -13.49
CA ALA A 110 -21.31 -9.97 -12.97
C ALA A 110 -21.41 -10.81 -11.68
N ALA A 111 -20.37 -11.54 -11.33
CA ALA A 111 -20.37 -12.37 -10.14
C ALA A 111 -20.08 -11.55 -8.87
N ASN A 112 -20.83 -11.82 -7.81
CA ASN A 112 -20.76 -11.08 -6.55
C ASN A 112 -19.40 -11.19 -5.82
N ASP A 113 -18.60 -12.22 -6.13
CA ASP A 113 -17.29 -12.48 -5.54
C ASP A 113 -16.13 -11.95 -6.41
N THR A 114 -16.45 -11.20 -7.46
CA THR A 114 -15.47 -10.67 -8.41
C THR A 114 -15.20 -9.20 -8.14
N ASN A 115 -13.93 -8.84 -8.03
CA ASN A 115 -13.50 -7.47 -7.79
C ASN A 115 -12.36 -7.08 -8.73
N VAL A 116 -12.34 -5.82 -9.12
CA VAL A 116 -11.16 -5.23 -9.75
C VAL A 116 -10.10 -4.97 -8.69
N CYS A 117 -8.86 -5.26 -8.97
CA CYS A 117 -7.78 -5.11 -7.99
C CYS A 117 -6.48 -4.60 -8.62
N ARG A 118 -5.58 -4.11 -7.77
CA ARG A 118 -4.20 -3.76 -8.11
C ARG A 118 -3.25 -4.34 -7.07
N VAL A 119 -2.26 -5.11 -7.50
CA VAL A 119 -1.25 -5.74 -6.66
C VAL A 119 0.09 -5.06 -6.89
N PHE A 120 0.80 -4.70 -5.82
CA PHE A 120 2.09 -4.01 -5.88
C PHE A 120 3.23 -4.99 -5.66
N HIS A 121 4.07 -5.19 -6.68
CA HIS A 121 5.25 -6.05 -6.60
C HIS A 121 6.48 -5.33 -6.06
N ASP A 122 6.49 -4.01 -6.11
CA ASP A 122 7.54 -3.15 -5.59
C ASP A 122 6.97 -2.14 -4.58
N SER A 123 7.83 -1.67 -3.69
CA SER A 123 7.46 -0.60 -2.78
C SER A 123 7.43 0.74 -3.52
N PHE A 124 6.26 1.36 -3.61
CA PHE A 124 6.11 2.70 -4.20
C PHE A 124 6.79 3.82 -3.39
N LYS A 125 7.31 3.52 -2.19
CA LYS A 125 8.09 4.49 -1.38
C LYS A 125 9.57 4.53 -1.73
N VAL A 126 10.11 3.47 -2.32
CA VAL A 126 11.55 3.34 -2.59
C VAL A 126 11.86 3.07 -4.05
N THR A 127 10.85 2.71 -4.83
CA THR A 127 10.96 2.51 -6.27
C THR A 127 10.47 3.77 -6.98
N ASP A 128 11.22 4.20 -7.98
CA ASP A 128 10.82 5.35 -8.80
C ASP A 128 9.44 5.08 -9.43
N ALA A 129 8.58 6.10 -9.47
CA ALA A 129 7.19 5.97 -9.90
C ALA A 129 7.03 5.39 -11.32
N ASP A 130 8.00 5.60 -12.20
CA ASP A 130 8.05 5.08 -13.57
C ASP A 130 8.51 3.61 -13.65
N LYS A 131 8.97 3.02 -12.54
CA LYS A 131 9.54 1.66 -12.47
C LYS A 131 8.76 0.71 -11.56
N VAL A 132 7.78 1.20 -10.82
CA VAL A 132 6.95 0.35 -9.94
C VAL A 132 6.23 -0.70 -10.77
N ARG A 133 6.44 -1.98 -10.45
CA ARG A 133 5.74 -3.10 -11.09
C ARG A 133 4.45 -3.38 -10.36
N MET A 134 3.38 -3.53 -11.12
CA MET A 134 2.04 -3.80 -10.61
C MET A 134 1.35 -4.86 -11.48
N SER A 135 0.44 -5.61 -10.88
CA SER A 135 -0.57 -6.38 -11.59
C SER A 135 -1.92 -5.70 -11.40
N ILE A 136 -2.58 -5.36 -12.50
CA ILE A 136 -3.94 -4.82 -12.51
C ILE A 136 -4.84 -5.92 -13.02
N GLY A 137 -5.85 -6.30 -12.25
CA GLY A 137 -6.55 -7.53 -12.55
C GLY A 137 -7.94 -7.67 -11.95
N ILE A 138 -8.46 -8.86 -12.16
CA ILE A 138 -9.73 -9.35 -11.62
C ILE A 138 -9.43 -10.43 -10.60
N LEU A 139 -9.90 -10.20 -9.38
CA LEU A 139 -9.80 -11.11 -8.25
C LEU A 139 -11.13 -11.81 -8.04
N THR A 140 -11.14 -13.15 -8.01
CA THR A 140 -12.36 -13.95 -7.87
C THR A 140 -12.06 -15.33 -7.30
N ASN A 141 -13.07 -15.98 -6.73
CA ASN A 141 -13.00 -17.39 -6.31
C ASN A 141 -13.27 -18.39 -7.47
N GLN A 142 -13.75 -17.90 -8.61
CA GLN A 142 -14.07 -18.74 -9.75
C GLN A 142 -12.82 -19.21 -10.50
N GLU A 143 -12.91 -20.36 -11.15
CA GLU A 143 -11.90 -20.75 -12.12
C GLU A 143 -11.95 -19.84 -13.34
N LEU A 144 -10.77 -19.35 -13.74
CA LEU A 144 -10.63 -18.43 -14.85
C LEU A 144 -9.87 -19.11 -16.00
N ILE A 145 -10.42 -19.01 -17.21
CA ILE A 145 -9.73 -19.39 -18.43
C ILE A 145 -9.23 -18.09 -19.08
N VAL A 146 -7.91 -17.95 -19.12
CA VAL A 146 -7.24 -16.79 -19.72
C VAL A 146 -6.72 -17.10 -21.11
N ASP A 147 -6.56 -16.05 -21.92
CA ASP A 147 -5.88 -16.09 -23.20
C ASP A 147 -4.44 -15.54 -23.09
N ASN A 148 -3.70 -15.53 -24.19
CA ASN A 148 -2.26 -15.23 -24.16
C ASN A 148 -1.90 -13.79 -23.72
N GLU A 149 -2.86 -12.88 -23.66
CA GLU A 149 -2.63 -11.49 -23.26
C GLU A 149 -2.85 -11.26 -21.76
N ILE A 150 -3.49 -12.21 -21.09
CA ILE A 150 -3.86 -12.11 -19.67
C ILE A 150 -3.10 -13.17 -18.86
N GLY A 151 -2.34 -12.70 -17.88
CA GLY A 151 -1.68 -13.60 -16.92
C GLY A 151 -2.67 -14.16 -15.90
N LEU A 152 -2.36 -15.35 -15.38
CA LEU A 152 -3.14 -15.99 -14.32
C LEU A 152 -2.21 -16.34 -13.16
N THR A 153 -2.60 -15.95 -11.96
CA THR A 153 -1.90 -16.27 -10.70
C THR A 153 -2.92 -16.35 -9.55
N THR A 154 -2.44 -16.40 -8.31
CA THR A 154 -3.31 -16.42 -7.13
C THR A 154 -2.83 -15.41 -6.09
N ILE A 155 -3.76 -14.88 -5.32
CA ILE A 155 -3.49 -14.27 -4.02
C ILE A 155 -3.66 -15.38 -2.99
N GLU A 156 -2.58 -15.69 -2.26
CA GLU A 156 -2.56 -16.77 -1.31
C GLU A 156 -3.39 -16.47 -0.06
N LYS A 157 -3.98 -17.51 0.51
CA LYS A 157 -4.69 -17.46 1.79
C LYS A 157 -3.83 -16.83 2.88
N GLY A 158 -4.45 -16.06 3.77
CA GLY A 158 -3.81 -15.59 5.00
C GLY A 158 -4.41 -14.33 5.57
N LYS A 159 -3.89 -13.92 6.73
CA LYS A 159 -4.34 -12.74 7.44
C LYS A 159 -3.94 -11.46 6.71
N ASN A 160 -4.85 -10.51 6.67
CA ASN A 160 -4.66 -9.19 6.10
C ASN A 160 -5.24 -8.13 7.03
N ILE A 161 -4.55 -7.02 7.13
CA ILE A 161 -5.16 -5.76 7.58
C ILE A 161 -5.86 -5.18 6.37
N ILE A 162 -7.15 -4.92 6.49
CA ILE A 162 -7.98 -4.32 5.46
C ILE A 162 -8.44 -2.95 5.95
N GLY A 163 -7.99 -1.91 5.28
CA GLY A 163 -8.49 -0.55 5.49
C GLY A 163 -9.45 -0.16 4.38
N ARG A 164 -10.74 -0.03 4.69
CA ARG A 164 -11.75 0.47 3.75
C ARG A 164 -11.80 1.98 3.78
N PHE A 165 -11.63 2.59 2.62
CA PHE A 165 -11.61 4.03 2.41
C PHE A 165 -12.64 4.46 1.36
N ILE A 166 -13.09 5.72 1.49
CA ILE A 166 -13.83 6.45 0.45
C ILE A 166 -13.02 7.72 0.18
N ILE A 167 -12.17 7.69 -0.85
CA ILE A 167 -11.10 8.67 -1.07
C ILE A 167 -11.02 9.15 -2.52
N GLU A 168 -10.48 10.36 -2.70
CA GLU A 168 -10.08 10.84 -4.01
C GLU A 168 -8.77 10.17 -4.47
N PRO A 169 -8.50 10.09 -5.80
CA PRO A 169 -7.26 9.50 -6.31
C PRO A 169 -5.97 10.09 -5.73
N LYS A 170 -5.93 11.38 -5.42
CA LYS A 170 -4.77 12.05 -4.80
C LYS A 170 -4.49 11.65 -3.35
N GLU A 171 -5.43 10.95 -2.69
CA GLU A 171 -5.36 10.58 -1.28
C GLU A 171 -4.82 9.17 -1.04
N PHE A 172 -4.57 8.39 -2.12
CA PHE A 172 -4.07 7.02 -2.00
C PHE A 172 -2.74 6.93 -1.24
N GLU A 173 -1.76 7.78 -1.56
CA GLU A 173 -0.46 7.78 -0.87
C GLU A 173 -0.64 8.00 0.64
N LYS A 174 -1.41 9.01 1.01
CA LYS A 174 -1.72 9.32 2.41
C LYS A 174 -2.44 8.19 3.12
N SER A 175 -3.36 7.51 2.43
CA SER A 175 -4.12 6.39 2.98
C SER A 175 -3.23 5.18 3.22
N TRP A 176 -2.35 4.84 2.27
CA TRP A 176 -1.36 3.78 2.43
C TRP A 176 -0.39 4.08 3.59
N ASP A 177 0.13 5.30 3.67
CA ASP A 177 1.02 5.72 4.74
C ASP A 177 0.37 5.59 6.11
N SER A 178 -0.86 6.05 6.21
CA SER A 178 -1.64 5.96 7.44
C SER A 178 -1.90 4.50 7.86
N LEU A 179 -2.19 3.61 6.90
CA LEU A 179 -2.45 2.20 7.18
C LEU A 179 -1.17 1.45 7.62
N PHE A 180 -0.01 1.75 7.01
CA PHE A 180 1.27 1.19 7.45
C PHE A 180 1.68 1.69 8.85
N ILE A 181 1.42 2.97 9.16
CA ILE A 181 1.64 3.50 10.52
C ILE A 181 0.73 2.77 11.51
N TRP A 182 -0.55 2.61 11.20
CA TRP A 182 -1.50 1.90 12.03
C TRP A 182 -1.05 0.45 12.27
N MET A 183 -0.62 -0.26 11.22
CA MET A 183 -0.07 -1.61 11.33
C MET A 183 1.08 -1.69 12.33
N ASN A 184 2.07 -0.81 12.20
CA ASN A 184 3.25 -0.80 13.06
C ASN A 184 2.92 -0.48 14.52
N GLU A 185 2.00 0.46 14.77
CA GLU A 185 1.60 0.86 16.12
C GLU A 185 0.80 -0.21 16.85
N ASN A 186 0.06 -1.03 16.10
CA ASN A 186 -0.68 -2.15 16.67
C ASN A 186 0.14 -3.44 16.74
N GLY A 187 1.46 -3.36 16.48
CA GLY A 187 2.40 -4.46 16.66
C GLY A 187 2.36 -5.53 15.57
N TYR A 188 1.66 -5.28 14.47
CA TYR A 188 1.60 -6.22 13.35
C TYR A 188 2.85 -6.11 12.47
N LYS A 189 3.21 -7.22 11.84
CA LYS A 189 4.31 -7.31 10.89
C LYS A 189 3.78 -7.70 9.53
N LYS A 190 4.24 -6.98 8.50
CA LYS A 190 3.93 -7.34 7.11
C LYS A 190 4.51 -8.71 6.79
N ALA A 191 3.69 -9.60 6.26
CA ALA A 191 4.14 -10.88 5.72
C ALA A 191 4.93 -10.69 4.41
N ASP A 192 5.67 -11.72 4.00
CA ASP A 192 6.35 -11.75 2.70
C ASP A 192 5.36 -12.09 1.56
N ARG A 193 4.35 -11.25 1.45
CA ARG A 193 3.31 -11.23 0.42
C ARG A 193 3.10 -9.81 -0.06
N TYR A 194 2.57 -9.65 -1.28
CA TYR A 194 2.36 -8.35 -1.90
C TYR A 194 1.14 -7.64 -1.32
N PRO A 195 1.22 -6.34 -0.97
CA PRO A 195 0.06 -5.53 -0.66
C PRO A 195 -0.77 -5.29 -1.93
N PHE A 196 -2.07 -5.12 -1.75
CA PHE A 196 -2.99 -4.95 -2.89
C PHE A 196 -4.19 -4.09 -2.53
N GLU A 197 -4.88 -3.63 -3.55
CA GLU A 197 -6.10 -2.85 -3.47
C GLU A 197 -7.26 -3.63 -4.09
N ILE A 198 -8.44 -3.52 -3.50
CA ILE A 198 -9.70 -4.03 -4.05
C ILE A 198 -10.63 -2.85 -4.27
N TYR A 199 -11.09 -2.66 -5.50
CA TYR A 199 -11.98 -1.56 -5.87
C TYR A 199 -13.43 -2.03 -5.86
N HIS A 200 -14.29 -1.29 -5.15
CA HIS A 200 -15.71 -1.60 -5.01
C HIS A 200 -16.62 -0.75 -5.90
N ASN A 201 -16.05 0.24 -6.62
CA ASN A 201 -16.80 1.08 -7.54
C ASN A 201 -15.93 1.54 -8.71
N ASN A 202 -16.59 2.03 -9.74
CA ASN A 202 -15.96 2.86 -10.76
C ASN A 202 -16.01 4.32 -10.28
N PHE A 203 -14.85 4.90 -9.94
CA PHE A 203 -14.78 6.27 -9.43
C PHE A 203 -15.32 7.31 -10.43
N ASN A 204 -15.26 7.04 -11.73
CA ASN A 204 -15.81 7.92 -12.78
C ASN A 204 -17.33 8.04 -12.70
N GLU A 205 -18.02 7.04 -12.13
CA GLU A 205 -19.45 7.01 -11.95
C GLU A 205 -19.89 7.57 -10.57
N HIS A 206 -18.94 7.64 -9.62
CA HIS A 206 -19.23 8.19 -8.30
C HIS A 206 -19.51 9.71 -8.38
N PRO A 207 -20.57 10.22 -7.73
CA PRO A 207 -20.94 11.63 -7.80
C PRO A 207 -19.82 12.60 -7.43
N GLU A 208 -19.04 12.23 -6.40
CA GLU A 208 -17.90 13.01 -5.91
C GLU A 208 -16.55 12.54 -6.47
N LYS A 209 -16.54 11.70 -7.52
CA LYS A 209 -15.32 11.13 -8.10
C LYS A 209 -14.40 10.47 -7.06
N LYS A 210 -15.00 9.74 -6.11
CA LYS A 210 -14.28 9.01 -5.07
C LYS A 210 -14.18 7.52 -5.38
N CYS A 211 -13.06 6.92 -4.99
CA CYS A 211 -12.85 5.48 -4.97
C CYS A 211 -13.35 4.91 -3.64
N ILE A 212 -14.20 3.89 -3.70
CA ILE A 212 -14.49 3.02 -2.56
C ILE A 212 -13.50 1.86 -2.69
N VAL A 213 -12.52 1.80 -1.81
CA VAL A 213 -11.39 0.90 -1.96
C VAL A 213 -10.97 0.27 -0.63
N ASP A 214 -10.61 -1.00 -0.67
CA ASP A 214 -9.92 -1.70 0.40
C ASP A 214 -8.42 -1.71 0.11
N LEU A 215 -7.64 -1.15 1.02
CA LEU A 215 -6.18 -1.28 1.04
C LEU A 215 -5.83 -2.48 1.91
N CYS A 216 -5.17 -3.49 1.34
CA CYS A 216 -4.90 -4.76 1.98
C CYS A 216 -3.42 -4.94 2.25
N ILE A 217 -3.02 -5.09 3.53
CA ILE A 217 -1.65 -5.41 3.93
C ILE A 217 -1.62 -6.83 4.47
N PRO A 218 -1.00 -7.79 3.76
CA PRO A 218 -0.78 -9.13 4.29
C PRO A 218 0.12 -9.09 5.53
N ILE A 219 -0.29 -9.80 6.60
CA ILE A 219 0.43 -9.87 7.88
C ILE A 219 0.81 -11.30 8.26
N GLU A 220 1.81 -11.41 9.18
CA GLU A 220 2.27 -12.68 9.78
C GLU A 220 1.22 -13.28 10.71
#